data_27ec743353bab21b2c42635ddab03ded
#
_entry.id   27ec743353bab21b2c42635ddab03ded
#
_cell.length_a   1.000
_cell.length_b   1.000
_cell.length_c   1.000
_cell.angle_alpha   90.00
_cell.angle_beta   90.00
_cell.angle_gamma   90.00
#
_symmetry.space_group_name_H-M   'P 1'
#
loop_
_entity.id
_entity.type
_entity.pdbx_description
1 polymer ?
#
loop_
_entity_poly.entity_id
_entity_poly.type
_entity_poly.pdbx_seq_one_letter_code
_entity_poly.pdbx_strand_id
1 'polypeptide(L)'
;MFCRLLVVDMKCGILDQWKKYLLAILFFFTCSVIFVLQWKNQERALGEALGVTPTLGDFFLFFFGGSDRYVFDPYRPFIFPAQWILMILYGTYLNLNYANDNLHGIGIHALLHSKSRSMWWFSKCSCVIVGTLIYFILSILTTAFSCFIWGGEFSMEIHASILQTILEVFSMQMQNPLGEMVITYIMVYLVIVALSLLQLLLSILIKPLLSFLSISTIVFVSSYFMTPLLFANFAMPVRSLCFVTEGLDPGLGFVLIGSSIIFCLLSGWWYFNHIDILGKEE
;
A
#
# COMPACT_ATOMS: atom_id res chain seq x y z
N MET A 1 27.43 8.88 11.69
CA MET A 1 26.73 10.09 11.28
C MET A 1 25.37 9.76 10.69
N PHE A 2 25.27 8.83 9.71
CA PHE A 2 24.01 8.35 9.12
C PHE A 2 22.96 7.93 10.17
N CYS A 3 23.32 7.10 11.15
CA CYS A 3 22.39 6.65 12.19
C CYS A 3 21.77 7.80 13.02
N ARG A 4 22.56 8.86 13.30
CA ARG A 4 22.03 10.05 14.01
C ARG A 4 21.02 10.81 13.16
N LEU A 5 21.28 10.94 11.86
CA LEU A 5 20.36 11.56 10.92
C LEU A 5 19.07 10.75 10.81
N LEU A 6 19.19 9.43 10.67
CA LEU A 6 18.05 8.51 10.60
C LEU A 6 17.18 8.58 11.86
N VAL A 7 17.78 8.65 13.06
CA VAL A 7 17.01 8.79 14.31
C VAL A 7 16.21 10.09 14.34
N VAL A 8 16.81 11.21 13.91
CA VAL A 8 16.09 12.49 13.81
C VAL A 8 14.97 12.40 12.78
N ASP A 9 15.24 11.79 11.62
CA ASP A 9 14.26 11.61 10.57
C ASP A 9 13.08 10.71 11.02
N MET A 10 13.35 9.64 11.73
CA MET A 10 12.31 8.77 12.30
C MET A 10 11.48 9.49 13.36
N LYS A 11 12.10 10.33 14.18
CA LYS A 11 11.36 11.15 15.14
C LYS A 11 10.40 12.10 14.43
N CYS A 12 10.90 12.94 13.54
CA CYS A 12 10.10 13.93 12.83
C CYS A 12 9.11 13.31 11.83
N GLY A 13 9.50 12.26 11.11
CA GLY A 13 8.69 11.65 10.06
C GLY A 13 7.65 10.64 10.59
N ILE A 14 7.89 10.01 11.72
CA ILE A 14 7.03 8.95 12.25
C ILE A 14 6.43 9.34 13.60
N LEU A 15 7.29 9.60 14.61
CA LEU A 15 6.80 9.81 15.98
C LEU A 15 5.98 11.10 16.12
N ASP A 16 6.41 12.19 15.52
CA ASP A 16 5.68 13.48 15.58
C ASP A 16 4.37 13.42 14.76
N GLN A 17 4.24 12.43 13.85
CA GLN A 17 3.06 12.21 13.02
C GLN A 17 2.16 11.06 13.52
N TRP A 18 2.31 10.62 14.78
CA TRP A 18 1.56 9.50 15.36
C TRP A 18 0.03 9.56 15.16
N LYS A 19 -0.54 10.78 15.11
CA LYS A 19 -1.98 11.00 14.85
C LYS A 19 -2.44 10.43 13.51
N LYS A 20 -1.58 10.48 12.48
CA LYS A 20 -1.88 9.88 11.18
C LYS A 20 -1.94 8.35 11.27
N TYR A 21 -1.02 7.73 12.02
CA TYR A 21 -1.05 6.29 12.24
C TYR A 21 -2.25 5.84 13.07
N LEU A 22 -2.67 6.64 14.05
CA LEU A 22 -3.88 6.38 14.81
C LEU A 22 -5.13 6.46 13.92
N LEU A 23 -5.20 7.42 13.01
CA LEU A 23 -6.28 7.53 12.03
C LEU A 23 -6.28 6.31 11.07
N ALA A 24 -5.12 5.79 10.70
CA ALA A 24 -5.01 4.55 9.92
C ALA A 24 -5.63 3.35 10.66
N ILE A 25 -5.34 3.20 11.96
CA ILE A 25 -5.92 2.14 12.79
C ILE A 25 -7.45 2.25 12.80
N LEU A 26 -7.98 3.46 13.01
CA LEU A 26 -9.42 3.71 13.00
C LEU A 26 -10.04 3.35 11.65
N PHE A 27 -9.36 3.70 10.55
CA PHE A 27 -9.81 3.38 9.20
C PHE A 27 -9.87 1.85 8.96
N PHE A 28 -8.80 1.11 9.30
CA PHE A 28 -8.78 -0.35 9.17
C PHE A 28 -9.83 -1.03 10.05
N PHE A 29 -10.04 -0.52 11.26
CA PHE A 29 -11.08 -1.03 12.15
C PHE A 29 -12.49 -0.80 11.57
N THR A 30 -12.76 0.38 11.02
CA THR A 30 -14.04 0.69 10.35
C THR A 30 -14.27 -0.24 9.15
N CYS A 31 -13.25 -0.48 8.33
CA CYS A 31 -13.33 -1.43 7.22
C CYS A 31 -13.61 -2.85 7.70
N SER A 32 -13.04 -3.26 8.84
CA SER A 32 -13.33 -4.56 9.45
C SER A 32 -14.80 -4.70 9.86
N VAL A 33 -15.37 -3.64 10.41
CA VAL A 33 -16.83 -3.63 10.76
C VAL A 33 -17.68 -3.78 9.50
N ILE A 34 -17.33 -3.06 8.43
CA ILE A 34 -18.04 -3.16 7.14
C ILE A 34 -17.96 -4.60 6.60
N PHE A 35 -16.78 -5.20 6.64
CA PHE A 35 -16.59 -6.59 6.21
C PHE A 35 -17.50 -7.56 6.98
N VAL A 36 -17.52 -7.49 8.29
CA VAL A 36 -18.34 -8.37 9.13
C VAL A 36 -19.84 -8.18 8.86
N LEU A 37 -20.28 -6.95 8.61
CA LEU A 37 -21.66 -6.68 8.24
C LEU A 37 -22.01 -7.29 6.88
N GLN A 38 -21.13 -7.18 5.90
CA GLN A 38 -21.33 -7.79 4.58
C GLN A 38 -21.31 -9.32 4.67
N TRP A 39 -20.38 -9.89 5.43
CA TRP A 39 -20.32 -11.33 5.68
C TRP A 39 -21.62 -11.88 6.26
N LYS A 40 -22.13 -11.27 7.33
CA LYS A 40 -23.39 -11.66 7.95
C LYS A 40 -24.60 -11.49 7.02
N ASN A 41 -24.59 -10.49 6.16
CA ASN A 41 -25.66 -10.30 5.18
C ASN A 41 -25.64 -11.39 4.11
N GLN A 42 -24.46 -11.80 3.63
CA GLN A 42 -24.31 -12.89 2.67
C GLN A 42 -24.69 -14.24 3.28
N GLU A 43 -24.28 -14.51 4.51
CA GLU A 43 -24.67 -15.71 5.24
C GLU A 43 -26.19 -15.85 5.34
N ARG A 44 -26.89 -14.75 5.65
CA ARG A 44 -28.36 -14.73 5.68
C ARG A 44 -29.00 -14.91 4.31
N ALA A 45 -28.42 -14.34 3.26
CA ALA A 45 -28.95 -14.40 1.90
C ALA A 45 -28.84 -15.80 1.30
N LEU A 46 -27.81 -16.57 1.65
CA LEU A 46 -27.61 -17.94 1.21
C LEU A 46 -28.55 -18.93 1.91
N GLY A 47 -29.35 -18.48 2.90
CA GLY A 47 -30.39 -19.28 3.55
C GLY A 47 -29.87 -20.42 4.43
N GLU A 48 -28.59 -20.58 4.53
CA GLU A 48 -27.88 -21.48 5.41
C GLU A 48 -27.15 -20.65 6.44
N ALA A 49 -27.37 -20.87 7.72
CA ALA A 49 -26.39 -20.57 8.71
C ALA A 49 -25.19 -21.50 8.42
N LEU A 50 -24.30 -21.09 7.53
CA LEU A 50 -23.15 -21.90 7.10
C LEU A 50 -22.26 -22.25 8.28
N GLY A 51 -22.45 -21.58 9.43
CA GLY A 51 -21.66 -21.78 10.64
C GLY A 51 -20.15 -21.53 10.40
N VAL A 52 -19.83 -20.87 9.29
CA VAL A 52 -18.46 -20.63 8.87
C VAL A 52 -18.04 -19.28 9.41
N THR A 53 -17.05 -19.31 10.29
CA THR A 53 -16.45 -18.09 10.85
C THR A 53 -15.45 -17.48 9.86
N PRO A 54 -15.44 -16.14 9.68
CA PRO A 54 -14.46 -15.52 8.80
C PRO A 54 -13.05 -15.72 9.32
N THR A 55 -12.10 -15.94 8.41
CA THR A 55 -10.69 -16.13 8.74
C THR A 55 -9.89 -14.83 8.59
N LEU A 56 -8.68 -14.81 9.14
CA LEU A 56 -7.74 -13.71 8.94
C LEU A 56 -7.43 -13.49 7.44
N GLY A 57 -7.35 -14.58 6.65
CA GLY A 57 -7.18 -14.52 5.20
C GLY A 57 -8.33 -13.80 4.50
N ASP A 58 -9.57 -14.07 4.91
CA ASP A 58 -10.77 -13.41 4.36
C ASP A 58 -10.75 -11.90 4.62
N PHE A 59 -10.42 -11.49 5.86
CA PHE A 59 -10.27 -10.07 6.20
C PHE A 59 -9.23 -9.38 5.33
N PHE A 60 -8.07 -10.00 5.15
CA PHE A 60 -6.99 -9.42 4.34
C PHE A 60 -7.39 -9.28 2.87
N LEU A 61 -7.99 -10.31 2.28
CA LEU A 61 -8.48 -10.24 0.91
C LEU A 61 -9.57 -9.19 0.74
N PHE A 62 -10.45 -9.03 1.70
CA PHE A 62 -11.42 -7.96 1.65
C PHE A 62 -10.76 -6.57 1.62
N PHE A 63 -9.68 -6.37 2.38
CA PHE A 63 -9.02 -5.06 2.44
C PHE A 63 -8.19 -4.74 1.21
N PHE A 64 -7.37 -5.70 0.79
CA PHE A 64 -6.41 -5.48 -0.28
C PHE A 64 -6.80 -6.17 -1.60
N GLY A 65 -7.88 -6.92 -1.63
CA GLY A 65 -8.29 -7.71 -2.79
C GLY A 65 -8.32 -6.91 -4.10
N GLY A 66 -8.81 -5.69 -4.03
CA GLY A 66 -8.96 -4.84 -5.21
C GLY A 66 -10.20 -5.24 -6.02
N SER A 67 -10.09 -5.19 -7.34
CA SER A 67 -11.14 -5.59 -8.29
C SER A 67 -10.58 -6.54 -9.33
N ASP A 68 -11.42 -7.42 -9.85
CA ASP A 68 -11.10 -8.29 -10.97
C ASP A 68 -10.77 -7.50 -12.26
N ARG A 69 -10.31 -8.23 -13.28
CA ARG A 69 -10.09 -7.64 -14.60
C ARG A 69 -11.40 -7.10 -15.16
N TYR A 70 -11.46 -5.80 -15.43
CA TYR A 70 -12.60 -5.22 -16.10
C TYR A 70 -12.47 -5.37 -17.60
N VAL A 71 -13.47 -6.02 -18.20
CA VAL A 71 -13.69 -6.04 -19.65
C VAL A 71 -14.93 -5.20 -19.90
N PHE A 72 -14.81 -4.20 -20.77
CA PHE A 72 -15.91 -3.30 -21.07
C PHE A 72 -17.14 -4.09 -21.51
N ASP A 73 -18.21 -4.00 -20.74
CA ASP A 73 -19.52 -4.56 -21.03
C ASP A 73 -20.57 -3.47 -20.78
N PRO A 74 -21.40 -3.09 -21.76
CA PRO A 74 -22.44 -2.08 -21.58
C PRO A 74 -23.46 -2.42 -20.47
N TYR A 75 -23.59 -3.69 -20.12
CA TYR A 75 -24.54 -4.18 -19.12
C TYR A 75 -23.92 -4.38 -17.73
N ARG A 76 -22.60 -4.31 -17.62
CA ARG A 76 -21.87 -4.47 -16.35
C ARG A 76 -21.03 -3.22 -16.08
N PRO A 77 -21.49 -2.32 -15.18
CA PRO A 77 -20.72 -1.15 -14.84
C PRO A 77 -19.41 -1.53 -14.15
N PHE A 78 -18.38 -0.72 -14.32
CA PHE A 78 -17.12 -0.87 -13.59
C PHE A 78 -17.35 -0.67 -12.09
N ILE A 79 -16.99 -1.68 -11.30
CA ILE A 79 -17.04 -1.60 -9.85
C ILE A 79 -15.73 -1.02 -9.35
N PHE A 80 -15.84 0.16 -8.79
CA PHE A 80 -14.69 0.91 -8.30
C PHE A 80 -14.17 0.35 -6.97
N PRO A 81 -12.93 -0.14 -6.88
CA PRO A 81 -12.37 -0.70 -5.65
C PRO A 81 -11.97 0.41 -4.66
N ALA A 82 -12.95 1.17 -4.17
CA ALA A 82 -12.72 2.37 -3.36
C ALA A 82 -11.87 2.07 -2.12
N GLN A 83 -12.13 0.96 -1.45
CA GLN A 83 -11.43 0.56 -0.24
C GLN A 83 -9.93 0.31 -0.51
N TRP A 84 -9.61 -0.45 -1.55
CA TRP A 84 -8.23 -0.72 -1.96
C TRP A 84 -7.50 0.58 -2.32
N ILE A 85 -8.14 1.46 -3.12
CA ILE A 85 -7.57 2.74 -3.50
C ILE A 85 -7.28 3.60 -2.28
N LEU A 86 -8.23 3.72 -1.36
CA LEU A 86 -8.06 4.50 -0.13
C LEU A 86 -6.90 3.96 0.72
N MET A 87 -6.77 2.63 0.85
CA MET A 87 -5.68 2.02 1.61
C MET A 87 -4.31 2.29 0.98
N ILE A 88 -4.16 2.11 -0.33
CA ILE A 88 -2.90 2.39 -1.02
C ILE A 88 -2.55 3.87 -0.96
N LEU A 89 -3.52 4.75 -1.24
CA LEU A 89 -3.30 6.20 -1.21
C LEU A 89 -3.03 6.70 0.21
N TYR A 90 -3.66 6.11 1.23
CA TYR A 90 -3.37 6.50 2.61
C TYR A 90 -1.94 6.14 3.03
N GLY A 91 -1.45 4.95 2.63
CA GLY A 91 -0.07 4.55 2.85
C GLY A 91 0.94 5.52 2.23
N THR A 92 0.66 6.04 1.03
CA THR A 92 1.51 7.06 0.38
C THR A 92 1.33 8.45 1.02
N TYR A 93 0.10 8.83 1.41
CA TYR A 93 -0.20 10.10 2.08
C TYR A 93 0.59 10.32 3.38
N LEU A 94 0.89 9.25 4.13
CA LEU A 94 1.69 9.35 5.36
C LEU A 94 3.03 10.08 5.14
N ASN A 95 3.60 9.97 3.94
CA ASN A 95 4.90 10.51 3.58
C ASN A 95 4.82 11.82 2.75
N LEU A 96 3.60 12.38 2.54
CA LEU A 96 3.35 13.45 1.57
C LEU A 96 4.25 14.67 1.74
N ASN A 97 4.28 15.27 2.92
CA ASN A 97 5.01 16.52 3.17
C ASN A 97 6.40 16.30 3.78
N TYR A 98 6.75 15.05 4.10
CA TYR A 98 7.92 14.74 4.91
C TYR A 98 9.23 15.31 4.35
N ALA A 99 9.48 15.18 3.03
CA ALA A 99 10.71 15.69 2.42
C ALA A 99 10.70 17.21 2.32
N ASN A 100 9.57 17.81 1.97
CA ASN A 100 9.46 19.25 1.76
C ASN A 100 9.54 20.04 3.08
N ASP A 101 8.86 19.57 4.13
CA ASP A 101 8.91 20.22 5.44
C ASP A 101 10.33 20.20 6.03
N ASN A 102 11.10 19.15 5.74
CA ASN A 102 12.49 19.05 6.14
C ASN A 102 13.44 19.94 5.31
N LEU A 103 13.14 20.19 4.03
CA LEU A 103 13.96 21.09 3.19
C LEU A 103 13.78 22.55 3.58
N HIS A 104 12.63 22.94 4.13
CA HIS A 104 12.36 24.34 4.55
C HIS A 104 12.53 24.57 6.06
N GLY A 105 12.97 23.57 6.84
CA GLY A 105 13.09 23.64 8.31
C GLY A 105 14.42 23.13 8.86
N ILE A 106 14.35 22.37 9.93
CA ILE A 106 15.51 21.79 10.66
C ILE A 106 16.40 20.94 9.72
N GLY A 107 15.82 20.39 8.66
CA GLY A 107 16.54 19.56 7.69
C GLY A 107 17.63 20.29 6.91
N ILE A 108 17.54 21.61 6.69
CA ILE A 108 18.63 22.40 6.09
C ILE A 108 19.85 22.40 7.02
N HIS A 109 19.64 22.61 8.31
CA HIS A 109 20.73 22.57 9.29
C HIS A 109 21.33 21.15 9.37
N ALA A 110 20.50 20.12 9.34
CA ALA A 110 20.96 18.73 9.28
C ALA A 110 21.75 18.44 8.00
N LEU A 111 21.37 19.00 6.85
CA LEU A 111 22.07 18.89 5.58
C LEU A 111 23.44 19.55 5.63
N LEU A 112 23.53 20.78 6.15
CA LEU A 112 24.79 21.54 6.31
C LEU A 112 25.74 20.80 7.26
N HIS A 113 25.25 20.21 8.32
CA HIS A 113 26.05 19.43 9.26
C HIS A 113 26.42 18.04 8.75
N SER A 114 25.63 17.46 7.83
CA SER A 114 25.85 16.08 7.35
C SER A 114 27.06 15.94 6.41
N LYS A 115 27.58 17.03 5.84
CA LYS A 115 28.68 17.06 4.87
C LYS A 115 28.51 16.15 3.65
N SER A 116 27.37 15.44 3.50
CA SER A 116 27.10 14.49 2.40
C SER A 116 25.62 14.49 2.04
N ARG A 117 25.33 14.96 0.83
CA ARG A 117 23.99 14.98 0.24
C ARG A 117 23.42 13.56 0.06
N SER A 118 24.28 12.61 -0.29
CA SER A 118 23.89 11.20 -0.44
C SER A 118 23.36 10.60 0.86
N MET A 119 24.01 10.86 2.00
CA MET A 119 23.54 10.36 3.30
C MET A 119 22.17 10.92 3.66
N TRP A 120 21.90 12.17 3.32
CA TRP A 120 20.59 12.77 3.55
C TRP A 120 19.50 12.06 2.72
N TRP A 121 19.73 11.86 1.41
CA TRP A 121 18.77 11.18 0.55
C TRP A 121 18.45 9.77 1.03
N PHE A 122 19.47 8.94 1.30
CA PHE A 122 19.24 7.57 1.79
C PHE A 122 18.59 7.54 3.16
N SER A 123 18.82 8.52 4.03
CA SER A 123 18.11 8.62 5.31
C SER A 123 16.61 8.87 5.09
N LYS A 124 16.24 9.74 4.15
CA LYS A 124 14.84 10.00 3.79
C LYS A 124 14.15 8.76 3.22
N CYS A 125 14.81 8.09 2.28
CA CYS A 125 14.30 6.82 1.71
C CYS A 125 14.11 5.76 2.80
N SER A 126 15.07 5.60 3.71
CA SER A 126 14.97 4.65 4.83
C SER A 126 13.82 4.99 5.77
N CYS A 127 13.60 6.26 6.09
CA CYS A 127 12.48 6.70 6.91
C CYS A 127 11.12 6.38 6.24
N VAL A 128 10.99 6.61 4.92
CA VAL A 128 9.79 6.26 4.16
C VAL A 128 9.54 4.76 4.18
N ILE A 129 10.58 3.93 3.95
CA ILE A 129 10.46 2.46 3.99
C ILE A 129 10.00 1.98 5.38
N VAL A 130 10.60 2.52 6.45
CA VAL A 130 10.20 2.15 7.82
C VAL A 130 8.81 2.66 8.15
N GLY A 131 8.45 3.88 7.76
CA GLY A 131 7.11 4.44 7.98
C GLY A 131 6.02 3.62 7.29
N THR A 132 6.24 3.19 6.05
CA THR A 132 5.32 2.30 5.32
C THR A 132 5.27 0.90 5.93
N LEU A 133 6.40 0.39 6.47
CA LEU A 133 6.42 -0.88 7.19
C LEU A 133 5.56 -0.81 8.46
N ILE A 134 5.68 0.25 9.24
CA ILE A 134 4.86 0.47 10.44
C ILE A 134 3.37 0.53 10.05
N TYR A 135 3.03 1.28 9.01
CA TYR A 135 1.65 1.34 8.50
C TYR A 135 1.11 -0.04 8.13
N PHE A 136 1.90 -0.84 7.43
CA PHE A 136 1.52 -2.19 7.00
C PHE A 136 1.38 -3.15 8.18
N ILE A 137 2.29 -3.11 9.16
CA ILE A 137 2.20 -3.89 10.40
C ILE A 137 0.93 -3.49 11.18
N LEU A 138 0.63 -2.20 11.30
CA LEU A 138 -0.59 -1.73 11.97
C LEU A 138 -1.84 -2.21 11.26
N SER A 139 -1.85 -2.28 9.91
CA SER A 139 -2.98 -2.86 9.17
C SER A 139 -3.20 -4.33 9.53
N ILE A 140 -2.14 -5.14 9.56
CA ILE A 140 -2.20 -6.56 9.93
C ILE A 140 -2.66 -6.73 11.39
N LEU A 141 -2.09 -5.98 12.31
CA LEU A 141 -2.43 -6.05 13.73
C LEU A 141 -3.90 -5.65 13.97
N THR A 142 -4.37 -4.59 13.32
CA THR A 142 -5.77 -4.16 13.44
C THR A 142 -6.72 -5.19 12.84
N THR A 143 -6.34 -5.80 11.72
CA THR A 143 -7.09 -6.89 11.08
C THR A 143 -7.18 -8.11 11.99
N ALA A 144 -6.05 -8.54 12.57
CA ALA A 144 -5.99 -9.66 13.50
C ALA A 144 -6.82 -9.40 14.77
N PHE A 145 -6.72 -8.18 15.32
CA PHE A 145 -7.50 -7.77 16.47
C PHE A 145 -9.01 -7.77 16.17
N SER A 146 -9.41 -7.30 14.99
CA SER A 146 -10.80 -7.33 14.55
C SER A 146 -11.30 -8.75 14.37
N CYS A 147 -10.51 -9.62 13.75
CA CYS A 147 -10.82 -11.05 13.62
C CYS A 147 -11.08 -11.68 14.98
N PHE A 148 -10.23 -11.38 15.99
CA PHE A 148 -10.41 -11.86 17.36
C PHE A 148 -11.72 -11.37 18.01
N ILE A 149 -12.02 -10.06 17.91
CA ILE A 149 -13.23 -9.47 18.51
C ILE A 149 -14.52 -10.09 17.94
N TRP A 150 -14.52 -10.35 16.64
CA TRP A 150 -15.70 -10.88 15.94
C TRP A 150 -15.80 -12.41 15.95
N GLY A 151 -14.92 -13.09 16.71
CA GLY A 151 -14.92 -14.54 16.85
C GLY A 151 -14.47 -15.28 15.60
N GLY A 152 -13.67 -14.65 14.74
CA GLY A 152 -13.07 -15.27 13.57
C GLY A 152 -11.91 -16.20 13.89
N GLU A 153 -11.53 -17.04 12.93
CA GLU A 153 -10.42 -17.97 13.06
C GLU A 153 -9.09 -17.36 12.61
N PHE A 154 -8.02 -17.60 13.38
CA PHE A 154 -6.66 -17.21 13.02
C PHE A 154 -6.06 -18.20 12.00
N SER A 155 -6.72 -18.34 10.86
CA SER A 155 -6.28 -19.14 9.73
C SER A 155 -6.03 -18.25 8.51
N MET A 156 -5.13 -18.69 7.62
CA MET A 156 -4.92 -18.05 6.31
C MET A 156 -5.79 -18.70 5.22
N GLU A 157 -6.66 -19.61 5.60
CA GLU A 157 -7.65 -20.17 4.69
C GLU A 157 -8.58 -19.08 4.18
N ILE A 158 -9.14 -19.29 2.98
CA ILE A 158 -10.03 -18.35 2.32
C ILE A 158 -11.33 -19.05 1.97
N HIS A 159 -12.42 -18.43 2.37
CA HIS A 159 -13.75 -18.90 2.02
C HIS A 159 -14.17 -18.32 0.66
N ALA A 160 -13.70 -18.97 -0.42
CA ALA A 160 -13.86 -18.49 -1.79
C ALA A 160 -15.33 -18.23 -2.16
N SER A 161 -16.28 -19.08 -1.72
CA SER A 161 -17.71 -18.92 -2.02
C SER A 161 -18.31 -17.61 -1.53
N ILE A 162 -17.90 -17.16 -0.35
CA ILE A 162 -18.41 -15.92 0.26
C ILE A 162 -17.68 -14.72 -0.34
N LEU A 163 -16.35 -14.82 -0.45
CA LEU A 163 -15.54 -13.73 -0.99
C LEU A 163 -15.79 -13.47 -2.47
N GLN A 164 -16.07 -14.50 -3.26
CA GLN A 164 -16.51 -14.33 -4.65
C GLN A 164 -17.71 -13.42 -4.76
N THR A 165 -18.67 -13.57 -3.87
CA THR A 165 -19.86 -12.71 -3.86
C THR A 165 -19.57 -11.31 -3.34
N ILE A 166 -18.73 -11.18 -2.30
CA ILE A 166 -18.38 -9.86 -1.69
C ILE A 166 -17.47 -9.05 -2.61
N LEU A 167 -16.49 -9.69 -3.25
CA LEU A 167 -15.52 -9.07 -4.14
C LEU A 167 -15.93 -9.12 -5.61
N GLU A 168 -17.03 -9.80 -5.92
CA GLU A 168 -17.54 -10.04 -7.28
C GLU A 168 -16.51 -10.71 -8.22
N VAL A 169 -15.68 -11.61 -7.67
CA VAL A 169 -14.63 -12.34 -8.39
C VAL A 169 -15.11 -13.78 -8.65
N PHE A 170 -15.27 -14.14 -9.91
CA PHE A 170 -15.90 -15.44 -10.28
C PHE A 170 -14.91 -16.61 -10.43
N SER A 171 -13.60 -16.38 -10.50
CA SER A 171 -12.59 -17.38 -10.88
C SER A 171 -11.50 -17.56 -9.83
N MET A 172 -11.84 -17.59 -8.54
CA MET A 172 -10.85 -17.88 -7.50
C MET A 172 -10.44 -19.36 -7.50
N GLN A 173 -9.16 -19.64 -7.65
CA GLN A 173 -8.54 -20.96 -7.48
C GLN A 173 -7.34 -20.81 -6.57
N MET A 174 -7.27 -21.61 -5.50
CA MET A 174 -6.11 -21.63 -4.60
C MET A 174 -5.53 -23.03 -4.51
N GLN A 175 -4.22 -23.17 -4.76
CA GLN A 175 -3.51 -24.44 -4.62
C GLN A 175 -2.81 -24.56 -3.27
N ASN A 176 -2.23 -23.47 -2.76
CA ASN A 176 -1.49 -23.43 -1.49
C ASN A 176 -1.79 -22.13 -0.73
N PRO A 177 -2.81 -22.13 0.14
CA PRO A 177 -3.29 -20.89 0.74
C PRO A 177 -2.23 -20.11 1.51
N LEU A 178 -1.39 -20.79 2.28
CA LEU A 178 -0.41 -20.14 3.13
C LEU A 178 0.74 -19.50 2.34
N GLY A 179 1.30 -20.20 1.35
CA GLY A 179 2.38 -19.67 0.51
C GLY A 179 1.93 -18.50 -0.36
N GLU A 180 0.76 -18.62 -0.96
CA GLU A 180 0.16 -17.61 -1.82
C GLU A 180 -0.18 -16.33 -1.03
N MET A 181 -0.71 -16.49 0.19
CA MET A 181 -0.98 -15.36 1.07
C MET A 181 0.30 -14.61 1.47
N VAL A 182 1.37 -15.30 1.83
CA VAL A 182 2.66 -14.67 2.19
C VAL A 182 3.21 -13.87 1.02
N ILE A 183 3.21 -14.44 -0.19
CA ILE A 183 3.64 -13.73 -1.41
C ILE A 183 2.81 -12.47 -1.61
N THR A 184 1.51 -12.58 -1.43
CA THR A 184 0.57 -11.46 -1.59
C THR A 184 0.80 -10.36 -0.55
N TYR A 185 1.01 -10.70 0.73
CA TYR A 185 1.35 -9.72 1.77
C TYR A 185 2.63 -8.95 1.42
N ILE A 186 3.67 -9.66 0.99
CA ILE A 186 4.94 -9.05 0.58
C ILE A 186 4.73 -8.13 -0.62
N MET A 187 3.95 -8.56 -1.61
CA MET A 187 3.67 -7.76 -2.81
C MET A 187 2.95 -6.46 -2.48
N VAL A 188 1.88 -6.50 -1.68
CA VAL A 188 1.14 -5.31 -1.26
C VAL A 188 2.08 -4.32 -0.56
N TYR A 189 2.90 -4.81 0.38
CA TYR A 189 3.88 -3.97 1.07
C TYR A 189 4.89 -3.33 0.10
N LEU A 190 5.48 -4.12 -0.80
CA LEU A 190 6.48 -3.62 -1.75
C LEU A 190 5.91 -2.59 -2.73
N VAL A 191 4.66 -2.76 -3.17
CA VAL A 191 3.98 -1.76 -4.01
C VAL A 191 3.78 -0.45 -3.25
N ILE A 192 3.34 -0.48 -1.99
CA ILE A 192 3.19 0.74 -1.17
C ILE A 192 4.55 1.42 -1.00
N VAL A 193 5.62 0.66 -0.75
CA VAL A 193 6.99 1.21 -0.66
C VAL A 193 7.41 1.86 -1.99
N ALA A 194 7.20 1.19 -3.13
CA ALA A 194 7.58 1.71 -4.44
C ALA A 194 6.83 3.01 -4.77
N LEU A 195 5.51 3.06 -4.53
CA LEU A 195 4.69 4.26 -4.73
C LEU A 195 5.11 5.39 -3.78
N SER A 196 5.42 5.08 -2.51
CA SER A 196 5.89 6.08 -1.53
C SER A 196 7.27 6.65 -1.89
N LEU A 197 8.20 5.82 -2.38
CA LEU A 197 9.50 6.29 -2.84
C LEU A 197 9.38 7.11 -4.14
N LEU A 198 8.51 6.72 -5.06
CA LEU A 198 8.22 7.49 -6.26
C LEU A 198 7.61 8.85 -5.90
N GLN A 199 6.69 8.88 -4.94
CA GLN A 199 6.13 10.12 -4.43
C GLN A 199 7.18 10.99 -3.75
N LEU A 200 8.09 10.42 -2.95
CA LEU A 200 9.20 11.14 -2.34
C LEU A 200 10.07 11.79 -3.41
N LEU A 201 10.45 11.05 -4.46
CA LEU A 201 11.23 11.56 -5.58
C LEU A 201 10.49 12.70 -6.30
N LEU A 202 9.22 12.49 -6.67
CA LEU A 202 8.42 13.50 -7.34
C LEU A 202 8.19 14.75 -6.48
N SER A 203 8.07 14.62 -5.16
CA SER A 203 7.85 15.75 -4.25
C SER A 203 9.01 16.73 -4.23
N ILE A 204 10.22 16.27 -4.52
CA ILE A 204 11.42 17.11 -4.66
C ILE A 204 11.49 17.77 -6.05
N LEU A 205 11.03 17.06 -7.09
CA LEU A 205 11.06 17.56 -8.48
C LEU A 205 9.99 18.61 -8.75
N ILE A 206 8.78 18.37 -8.23
CA ILE A 206 7.62 19.24 -8.45
C ILE A 206 7.06 19.79 -7.14
N LYS A 207 5.94 19.66 -6.71
CA LYS A 207 5.40 20.04 -5.40
C LYS A 207 4.75 18.83 -4.73
N PRO A 208 4.73 18.73 -3.39
CA PRO A 208 4.16 17.57 -2.70
C PRO A 208 2.74 17.23 -3.14
N LEU A 209 1.87 18.24 -3.30
CA LEU A 209 0.49 18.04 -3.72
C LEU A 209 0.40 17.49 -5.16
N LEU A 210 1.21 17.99 -6.07
CA LEU A 210 1.24 17.50 -7.46
C LEU A 210 1.82 16.09 -7.54
N SER A 211 2.82 15.79 -6.72
CA SER A 211 3.37 14.42 -6.62
C SER A 211 2.30 13.43 -6.15
N PHE A 212 1.53 13.79 -5.13
CA PHE A 212 0.42 12.95 -4.64
C PHE A 212 -0.67 12.77 -5.70
N LEU A 213 -1.02 13.83 -6.43
CA LEU A 213 -1.98 13.74 -7.53
C LEU A 213 -1.49 12.79 -8.63
N SER A 214 -0.19 12.82 -8.96
CA SER A 214 0.41 11.92 -9.95
C SER A 214 0.34 10.47 -9.49
N ILE A 215 0.67 10.18 -8.22
CA ILE A 215 0.53 8.84 -7.63
C ILE A 215 -0.94 8.39 -7.62
N SER A 216 -1.86 9.28 -7.25
CA SER A 216 -3.29 9.00 -7.26
C SER A 216 -3.75 8.61 -8.67
N THR A 217 -3.31 9.34 -9.69
CA THR A 217 -3.62 9.01 -11.10
C THR A 217 -3.11 7.62 -11.47
N ILE A 218 -1.88 7.25 -11.09
CA ILE A 218 -1.35 5.90 -11.34
C ILE A 218 -2.23 4.83 -10.68
N VAL A 219 -2.64 5.04 -9.42
CA VAL A 219 -3.48 4.10 -8.68
C VAL A 219 -4.88 3.99 -9.32
N PHE A 220 -5.50 5.11 -9.69
CA PHE A 220 -6.80 5.11 -10.38
C PHE A 220 -6.73 4.40 -11.73
N VAL A 221 -5.73 4.68 -12.54
CA VAL A 221 -5.55 4.02 -13.85
C VAL A 221 -5.29 2.53 -13.67
N SER A 222 -4.53 2.15 -12.64
CA SER A 222 -4.29 0.73 -12.29
C SER A 222 -5.57 0.02 -11.88
N SER A 223 -6.53 0.71 -11.23
CA SER A 223 -7.79 0.08 -10.86
C SER A 223 -8.63 -0.34 -12.06
N TYR A 224 -8.53 0.39 -13.16
CA TYR A 224 -9.28 0.13 -14.39
C TYR A 224 -8.54 -0.84 -15.33
N PHE A 225 -7.24 -0.59 -15.57
CA PHE A 225 -6.45 -1.37 -16.52
C PHE A 225 -5.60 -2.42 -15.82
N MET A 226 -5.80 -3.69 -16.15
CA MET A 226 -4.94 -4.78 -15.69
C MET A 226 -3.77 -4.94 -16.66
N THR A 227 -2.63 -4.28 -16.35
CA THR A 227 -1.40 -4.40 -17.14
C THR A 227 -0.19 -4.54 -16.22
N PRO A 228 0.84 -5.34 -16.57
CA PRO A 228 2.05 -5.48 -15.76
C PRO A 228 2.82 -4.17 -15.59
N LEU A 229 2.75 -3.25 -16.58
CA LEU A 229 3.45 -1.96 -16.53
C LEU A 229 2.93 -1.06 -15.40
N LEU A 230 1.67 -1.19 -15.04
CA LEU A 230 1.08 -0.51 -13.90
C LEU A 230 1.31 -1.35 -12.63
N PHE A 231 2.50 -1.23 -12.06
CA PHE A 231 2.92 -2.09 -10.94
C PHE A 231 2.00 -2.05 -9.72
N ALA A 232 1.13 -1.03 -9.56
CA ALA A 232 0.10 -1.01 -8.54
C ALA A 232 -0.91 -2.17 -8.67
N ASN A 233 -1.07 -2.76 -9.87
CA ASN A 233 -1.90 -3.96 -10.08
C ASN A 233 -1.43 -5.16 -9.25
N PHE A 234 -0.14 -5.27 -8.96
CA PHE A 234 0.41 -6.35 -8.14
C PHE A 234 0.03 -6.23 -6.65
N ALA A 235 -0.51 -5.09 -6.22
CA ALA A 235 -1.11 -4.94 -4.90
C ALA A 235 -2.60 -5.34 -4.86
N MET A 236 -3.14 -5.91 -5.95
CA MET A 236 -4.48 -6.49 -6.01
C MET A 236 -4.37 -8.01 -6.03
N PRO A 237 -4.55 -8.70 -4.89
CA PRO A 237 -4.53 -10.15 -4.82
C PRO A 237 -5.41 -10.83 -5.85
N VAL A 238 -6.62 -10.33 -6.07
CA VAL A 238 -7.59 -10.90 -7.03
C VAL A 238 -7.14 -10.82 -8.50
N ARG A 239 -6.04 -10.12 -8.79
CA ARG A 239 -5.40 -10.08 -10.12
C ARG A 239 -4.14 -10.92 -10.20
N SER A 240 -3.76 -11.61 -9.14
CA SER A 240 -2.57 -12.46 -9.11
C SER A 240 -2.87 -13.86 -9.65
N LEU A 241 -1.90 -14.46 -10.35
CA LEU A 241 -1.95 -15.88 -10.73
C LEU A 241 -2.09 -16.82 -9.52
N CYS A 242 -1.76 -16.37 -8.31
CA CYS A 242 -2.01 -17.12 -7.09
C CYS A 242 -3.51 -17.37 -6.84
N PHE A 243 -4.37 -16.46 -7.30
CA PHE A 243 -5.81 -16.52 -7.02
C PHE A 243 -6.67 -16.73 -8.27
N VAL A 244 -6.19 -16.32 -9.44
CA VAL A 244 -6.95 -16.32 -10.70
C VAL A 244 -6.11 -16.86 -11.83
N THR A 245 -6.64 -17.76 -12.66
CA THR A 245 -5.92 -18.43 -13.76
C THR A 245 -5.37 -17.50 -14.83
N GLU A 246 -6.03 -16.35 -15.08
CA GLU A 246 -5.59 -15.31 -16.02
C GLU A 246 -4.93 -14.12 -15.31
N GLY A 247 -4.38 -14.35 -14.12
CA GLY A 247 -3.77 -13.32 -13.28
C GLY A 247 -2.38 -12.86 -13.75
N LEU A 248 -1.84 -11.89 -13.04
CA LEU A 248 -0.47 -11.41 -13.23
C LEU A 248 0.52 -12.30 -12.48
N ASP A 249 1.65 -12.63 -13.12
CA ASP A 249 2.71 -13.42 -12.50
C ASP A 249 3.42 -12.64 -11.38
N PRO A 250 3.40 -13.15 -10.13
CA PRO A 250 4.12 -12.53 -9.02
C PRO A 250 5.62 -12.37 -9.25
N GLY A 251 6.24 -13.31 -9.98
CA GLY A 251 7.67 -13.24 -10.29
C GLY A 251 8.02 -12.00 -11.11
N LEU A 252 7.22 -11.72 -12.14
CA LEU A 252 7.34 -10.50 -12.93
C LEU A 252 7.07 -9.25 -12.07
N GLY A 253 6.12 -9.34 -11.14
CA GLY A 253 5.82 -8.29 -10.18
C GLY A 253 7.03 -7.91 -9.33
N PHE A 254 7.74 -8.89 -8.74
CA PHE A 254 8.96 -8.65 -7.96
C PHE A 254 10.03 -7.93 -8.78
N VAL A 255 10.21 -8.30 -10.04
CA VAL A 255 11.19 -7.65 -10.92
C VAL A 255 10.81 -6.20 -11.21
N LEU A 256 9.56 -5.94 -11.58
CA LEU A 256 9.10 -4.58 -11.92
C LEU A 256 9.07 -3.64 -10.71
N ILE A 257 8.58 -4.12 -9.57
CA ILE A 257 8.57 -3.33 -8.34
C ILE A 257 9.99 -3.09 -7.83
N GLY A 258 10.85 -4.13 -7.82
CA GLY A 258 12.25 -4.02 -7.45
C GLY A 258 13.01 -3.03 -8.33
N SER A 259 12.81 -3.08 -9.66
CA SER A 259 13.42 -2.13 -10.59
C SER A 259 12.93 -0.70 -10.37
N SER A 260 11.64 -0.50 -10.06
CA SER A 260 11.10 0.82 -9.75
C SER A 260 11.67 1.41 -8.45
N ILE A 261 11.85 0.59 -7.41
CA ILE A 261 12.50 0.99 -6.16
C ILE A 261 13.95 1.40 -6.41
N ILE A 262 14.72 0.59 -7.13
CA ILE A 262 16.11 0.88 -7.48
C ILE A 262 16.20 2.16 -8.31
N PHE A 263 15.31 2.33 -9.29
CA PHE A 263 15.23 3.54 -10.10
C PHE A 263 14.98 4.79 -9.23
N CYS A 264 14.04 4.74 -8.30
CA CYS A 264 13.77 5.87 -7.40
C CYS A 264 14.97 6.20 -6.50
N LEU A 265 15.66 5.18 -5.97
CA LEU A 265 16.83 5.37 -5.12
C LEU A 265 17.99 6.01 -5.88
N LEU A 266 18.29 5.51 -7.09
CA LEU A 266 19.42 5.98 -7.89
C LEU A 266 19.15 7.34 -8.55
N SER A 267 17.96 7.54 -9.11
CA SER A 267 17.59 8.82 -9.75
C SER A 267 17.51 9.96 -8.74
N GLY A 268 16.94 9.71 -7.57
CA GLY A 268 16.89 10.70 -6.50
C GLY A 268 18.27 11.00 -5.92
N TRP A 269 19.13 9.99 -5.75
CA TRP A 269 20.50 10.18 -5.35
C TRP A 269 21.28 11.04 -6.36
N TRP A 270 21.14 10.74 -7.65
CA TRP A 270 21.79 11.49 -8.72
C TRP A 270 21.31 12.94 -8.75
N TYR A 271 19.98 13.15 -8.75
CA TYR A 271 19.36 14.46 -8.79
C TYR A 271 19.79 15.33 -7.61
N PHE A 272 19.72 14.78 -6.38
CA PHE A 272 20.03 15.53 -5.16
C PHE A 272 21.51 15.93 -5.03
N ASN A 273 22.41 15.16 -5.63
CA ASN A 273 23.83 15.52 -5.67
C ASN A 273 24.14 16.66 -6.66
N HIS A 274 23.32 16.87 -7.70
CA HIS A 274 23.56 17.86 -8.75
C HIS A 274 22.73 19.14 -8.62
N ILE A 275 21.67 19.13 -7.81
CA ILE A 275 20.81 20.31 -7.62
C ILE A 275 21.53 21.36 -6.76
N ASP A 276 21.40 22.63 -7.15
CA ASP A 276 21.80 23.74 -6.30
C ASP A 276 20.66 24.10 -5.33
N ILE A 277 20.84 23.73 -4.05
CA ILE A 277 19.81 23.84 -3.01
C ILE A 277 19.72 25.29 -2.49
N LEU A 278 20.83 26.08 -2.63
CA LEU A 278 20.90 27.43 -2.12
C LEU A 278 20.44 28.50 -3.14
N GLY A 279 20.23 28.10 -4.40
CA GLY A 279 19.88 29.03 -5.49
C GLY A 279 18.37 29.20 -5.77
N LYS A 280 17.47 28.54 -5.04
CA LYS A 280 16.01 28.66 -5.21
C LYS A 280 15.38 29.50 -4.09
N GLU A 281 15.78 30.77 -3.98
CA GLU A 281 14.94 31.85 -3.43
C GLU A 281 14.48 32.71 -4.62
N GLU A 282 13.49 32.24 -5.37
CA GLU A 282 12.64 33.06 -6.24
C GLU A 282 11.23 32.45 -6.31
#